data_fc1f8039b2c88df32ae03bd4601a3186
#
_entry.id   fc1f8039b2c88df32ae03bd4601a3186
#
_cell.length_a   1.000
_cell.length_b   1.000
_cell.length_c   1.000
_cell.angle_alpha   90.00
_cell.angle_beta   90.00
_cell.angle_gamma   90.00
#
_symmetry.space_group_name_H-M   'P 1'
#
loop_
_entity.id
_entity.type
_entity.pdbx_description
1 polymer ?
#
loop_
_entity_poly.entity_id
_entity_poly.type
_entity_poly.pdbx_seq_one_letter_code
_entity_poly.pdbx_strand_id
1 'polypeptide(L)'
;MPRPTAGGSIQSRMPFAYFQRLTRRQQAIYLESDGIVTMRLPEAPRLQPLVTALARALESGERAPTEATAQRLVSGLALVLGAPPARVKVLAARPHAGWGELHGLYETPRRPGEPPLITLWMRTARQKRVVAFRTFLRTLLHEVGHHVDYTLLRLGDSFHTQGFYARESHLFHQLVTDGGILMASLEEQMARMERTADDLAAAIKGVSEVALSKRPDEKSWSAKEALCHVRDTEESFMLRFQTIMEMDEPRFLPADPDRWATERQYQRNDAGEALAAFRVRRDETLKFLRGLRTEHWERGGVHATRGRMTVKDFVGLMAWHDDNHLDQLKRALQGKP
;
A
#
# COMPACT_ATOMS: atom_id res chain seq x y z
N MET A 1 -16.32 26.76 -16.74
CA MET A 1 -15.76 25.39 -16.80
C MET A 1 -16.91 24.42 -17.03
N PRO A 2 -16.90 23.58 -18.08
CA PRO A 2 -17.98 22.63 -18.33
C PRO A 2 -17.94 21.52 -17.28
N ARG A 3 -19.12 21.13 -16.78
CA ARG A 3 -19.30 19.96 -15.90
C ARG A 3 -18.88 18.70 -16.65
N PRO A 4 -18.21 17.74 -16.01
CA PRO A 4 -17.89 16.47 -16.64
C PRO A 4 -19.19 15.72 -16.98
N THR A 5 -19.34 15.32 -18.22
CA THR A 5 -20.45 14.51 -18.72
C THR A 5 -20.38 13.12 -18.10
N ALA A 6 -21.43 12.74 -17.41
CA ALA A 6 -21.68 11.37 -16.98
C ALA A 6 -22.05 10.54 -18.23
N GLY A 7 -21.10 9.74 -18.71
CA GLY A 7 -21.28 8.82 -19.82
C GLY A 7 -20.48 7.54 -19.59
N GLY A 8 -20.99 6.67 -18.76
CA GLY A 8 -20.53 5.31 -18.57
C GLY A 8 -21.56 4.59 -17.71
N SER A 9 -22.02 3.41 -18.12
CA SER A 9 -23.00 2.60 -17.40
C SER A 9 -22.58 2.46 -15.94
N ILE A 10 -23.38 3.01 -15.03
CA ILE A 10 -23.24 2.86 -13.58
C ILE A 10 -23.59 1.40 -13.29
N GLN A 11 -22.59 0.50 -13.36
CA GLN A 11 -22.71 -0.75 -12.64
C GLN A 11 -22.75 -0.38 -11.15
N SER A 12 -23.84 -0.69 -10.49
CA SER A 12 -24.10 -0.41 -9.08
C SER A 12 -23.02 -1.07 -8.24
N ARG A 13 -21.97 -0.30 -7.89
CA ARG A 13 -20.94 -0.74 -6.96
C ARG A 13 -21.57 -0.88 -5.58
N MET A 14 -21.40 -2.04 -4.93
CA MET A 14 -21.94 -2.23 -3.59
C MET A 14 -21.16 -1.37 -2.59
N PRO A 15 -21.82 -0.49 -1.82
CA PRO A 15 -21.18 0.33 -0.81
C PRO A 15 -20.50 -0.51 0.27
N PHE A 16 -19.51 0.06 0.97
CA PHE A 16 -18.91 -0.59 2.14
C PHE A 16 -19.94 -0.82 3.27
N ALA A 17 -19.70 -1.83 4.10
CA ALA A 17 -20.65 -2.28 5.13
C ALA A 17 -21.12 -1.17 6.09
N TYR A 18 -20.27 -0.15 6.35
CA TYR A 18 -20.65 0.97 7.22
C TYR A 18 -21.68 1.93 6.60
N PHE A 19 -21.91 1.89 5.27
CA PHE A 19 -22.88 2.73 4.57
C PHE A 19 -24.27 2.69 5.21
N GLN A 20 -24.71 1.50 5.64
CA GLN A 20 -26.02 1.31 6.27
C GLN A 20 -26.16 2.05 7.63
N ARG A 21 -25.04 2.44 8.25
CA ARG A 21 -25.00 3.17 9.53
C ARG A 21 -25.01 4.67 9.36
N LEU A 22 -24.88 5.17 8.13
CA LEU A 22 -24.85 6.58 7.80
C LEU A 22 -26.27 7.16 7.78
N THR A 23 -26.41 8.42 8.16
CA THR A 23 -27.64 9.18 7.95
C THR A 23 -27.94 9.34 6.46
N ARG A 24 -29.19 9.62 6.08
CA ARG A 24 -29.57 9.83 4.67
C ARG A 24 -28.73 10.92 3.99
N ARG A 25 -28.40 12.02 4.70
CA ARG A 25 -27.51 13.06 4.19
C ARG A 25 -26.10 12.54 3.91
N GLN A 26 -25.54 11.78 4.83
CA GLN A 26 -24.21 11.17 4.68
C GLN A 26 -24.19 10.11 3.59
N GLN A 27 -25.27 9.32 3.44
CA GLN A 27 -25.39 8.36 2.33
C GLN A 27 -25.40 9.07 0.96
N ALA A 28 -26.04 10.23 0.84
CA ALA A 28 -26.01 11.01 -0.40
C ALA A 28 -24.57 11.49 -0.71
N ILE A 29 -23.85 12.04 0.28
CA ILE A 29 -22.45 12.45 0.13
C ILE A 29 -21.56 11.26 -0.21
N TYR A 30 -21.76 10.10 0.44
CA TYR A 30 -21.05 8.87 0.14
C TYR A 30 -21.18 8.48 -1.33
N LEU A 31 -22.43 8.44 -1.85
CA LEU A 31 -22.71 8.07 -3.25
C LEU A 31 -22.13 9.08 -4.24
N GLU A 32 -22.18 10.37 -3.93
CA GLU A 32 -21.55 11.42 -4.72
C GLU A 32 -20.03 11.21 -4.81
N SER A 33 -19.36 11.00 -3.67
CA SER A 33 -17.92 10.67 -3.59
C SER A 33 -17.59 9.39 -4.35
N ASP A 34 -18.41 8.36 -4.22
CA ASP A 34 -18.20 7.05 -4.85
C ASP A 34 -18.29 7.09 -6.38
N GLY A 35 -19.12 7.99 -6.91
CA GLY A 35 -19.27 8.23 -8.34
C GLY A 35 -18.07 8.90 -9.00
N ILE A 36 -17.20 9.56 -8.24
CA ILE A 36 -16.02 10.27 -8.75
C ILE A 36 -14.79 9.37 -8.63
N VAL A 37 -14.39 8.71 -9.69
CA VAL A 37 -13.34 7.67 -9.67
C VAL A 37 -11.98 8.12 -10.20
N THR A 38 -11.89 9.30 -10.81
CA THR A 38 -10.65 9.81 -11.42
C THR A 38 -10.30 11.20 -10.93
N MET A 39 -9.00 11.45 -10.78
CA MET A 39 -8.44 12.77 -10.49
C MET A 39 -7.23 12.98 -11.41
N ARG A 40 -7.34 13.87 -12.38
CA ARG A 40 -6.26 14.13 -13.35
C ARG A 40 -5.28 15.16 -12.79
N LEU A 41 -3.99 14.89 -13.02
CA LEU A 41 -2.88 15.83 -12.79
C LEU A 41 -2.32 16.28 -14.14
N PRO A 42 -2.81 17.39 -14.74
CA PRO A 42 -2.39 17.80 -16.08
C PRO A 42 -0.90 18.01 -16.24
N GLU A 43 -0.21 18.36 -15.15
CA GLU A 43 1.22 18.67 -15.11
C GLU A 43 2.01 17.70 -14.21
N ALA A 44 1.57 16.44 -14.12
CA ALA A 44 2.23 15.41 -13.31
C ALA A 44 3.76 15.33 -13.50
N PRO A 45 4.34 15.47 -14.72
CA PRO A 45 5.78 15.47 -14.90
C PRO A 45 6.51 16.60 -14.14
N ARG A 46 5.89 17.76 -13.93
CA ARG A 46 6.47 18.85 -13.13
C ARG A 46 6.61 18.53 -11.65
N LEU A 47 5.84 17.57 -11.15
CA LEU A 47 5.89 17.13 -9.75
C LEU A 47 6.95 16.06 -9.50
N GLN A 48 7.50 15.44 -10.55
CA GLN A 48 8.51 14.37 -10.44
C GLN A 48 9.74 14.76 -9.60
N PRO A 49 10.35 15.96 -9.78
CA PRO A 49 11.49 16.38 -8.95
C PRO A 49 11.11 16.48 -7.47
N LEU A 50 9.86 16.84 -7.14
CA LEU A 50 9.37 16.93 -5.75
C LEU A 50 9.16 15.54 -5.17
N VAL A 51 8.62 14.60 -5.95
CA VAL A 51 8.47 13.18 -5.57
C VAL A 51 9.83 12.55 -5.27
N THR A 52 10.81 12.78 -6.16
CA THR A 52 12.19 12.30 -5.99
C THR A 52 12.86 12.92 -4.75
N ALA A 53 12.68 14.22 -4.53
CA ALA A 53 13.24 14.90 -3.36
C ALA A 53 12.64 14.37 -2.05
N LEU A 54 11.32 14.08 -2.02
CA LEU A 54 10.65 13.51 -0.87
C LEU A 54 11.17 12.12 -0.54
N ALA A 55 11.40 11.29 -1.56
CA ALA A 55 11.90 9.94 -1.34
C ALA A 55 13.31 9.95 -0.74
N ARG A 56 14.22 10.75 -1.27
CA ARG A 56 15.59 10.91 -0.72
C ARG A 56 15.56 11.45 0.71
N ALA A 57 14.69 12.42 0.98
CA ALA A 57 14.54 12.98 2.32
C ALA A 57 13.98 11.93 3.32
N LEU A 58 13.04 11.10 2.90
CA LEU A 58 12.52 10.01 3.74
C LEU A 58 13.57 8.93 4.01
N GLU A 59 14.35 8.57 2.98
CA GLU A 59 15.44 7.59 3.08
C GLU A 59 16.54 8.03 4.06
N SER A 60 16.85 9.33 4.14
CA SER A 60 17.79 9.84 5.15
C SER A 60 17.35 9.60 6.59
N GLY A 61 16.06 9.32 6.81
CA GLY A 61 15.49 9.13 8.14
C GLY A 61 15.38 10.42 8.96
N GLU A 62 15.65 11.58 8.36
CA GLU A 62 15.60 12.88 9.02
C GLU A 62 14.22 13.54 8.88
N ARG A 63 13.65 13.96 10.01
CA ARG A 63 12.28 14.51 10.05
C ARG A 63 12.15 15.84 9.31
N ALA A 64 13.04 16.78 9.56
CA ALA A 64 12.90 18.14 9.03
C ALA A 64 13.02 18.21 7.50
N PRO A 65 13.98 17.56 6.83
CA PRO A 65 14.00 17.44 5.37
C PRO A 65 12.78 16.73 4.80
N THR A 66 12.28 15.66 5.47
CA THR A 66 11.09 14.94 5.05
C THR A 66 9.85 15.84 5.11
N GLU A 67 9.67 16.61 6.19
CA GLU A 67 8.58 17.57 6.34
C GLU A 67 8.64 18.67 5.26
N ALA A 68 9.80 19.26 5.07
CA ALA A 68 10.00 20.33 4.06
C ALA A 68 9.72 19.85 2.64
N THR A 69 10.14 18.61 2.28
CA THR A 69 9.88 18.05 0.96
C THR A 69 8.43 17.60 0.78
N ALA A 70 7.81 17.04 1.81
CA ALA A 70 6.38 16.71 1.82
C ALA A 70 5.52 17.97 1.65
N GLN A 71 5.86 19.07 2.35
CA GLN A 71 5.18 20.37 2.19
C GLN A 71 5.28 20.88 0.76
N ARG A 72 6.46 20.81 0.15
CA ARG A 72 6.64 21.25 -1.25
C ARG A 72 5.81 20.41 -2.22
N LEU A 73 5.74 19.09 -2.02
CA LEU A 73 4.93 18.22 -2.87
C LEU A 73 3.43 18.53 -2.71
N VAL A 74 2.94 18.69 -1.48
CA VAL A 74 1.54 19.05 -1.23
C VAL A 74 1.20 20.42 -1.83
N SER A 75 2.10 21.40 -1.70
CA SER A 75 1.92 22.72 -2.33
C SER A 75 1.88 22.64 -3.85
N GLY A 76 2.75 21.82 -4.46
CA GLY A 76 2.73 21.56 -5.90
C GLY A 76 1.45 20.87 -6.36
N LEU A 77 0.98 19.86 -5.62
CA LEU A 77 -0.30 19.18 -5.88
C LEU A 77 -1.47 20.16 -5.78
N ALA A 78 -1.52 20.95 -4.72
CA ALA A 78 -2.57 21.97 -4.55
C ALA A 78 -2.61 22.95 -5.74
N LEU A 79 -1.44 23.42 -6.18
CA LEU A 79 -1.35 24.32 -7.34
C LEU A 79 -1.87 23.66 -8.63
N VAL A 80 -1.43 22.44 -8.93
CA VAL A 80 -1.82 21.72 -10.16
C VAL A 80 -3.31 21.36 -10.15
N LEU A 81 -3.84 21.00 -8.99
CA LEU A 81 -5.25 20.66 -8.82
C LEU A 81 -6.16 21.90 -8.72
N GLY A 82 -5.61 23.09 -8.49
CA GLY A 82 -6.38 24.30 -8.19
C GLY A 82 -7.02 24.29 -6.81
N ALA A 83 -6.44 23.53 -5.86
CA ALA A 83 -6.90 23.44 -4.49
C ALA A 83 -6.28 24.58 -3.63
N PRO A 84 -6.94 25.01 -2.54
CA PRO A 84 -6.33 25.89 -1.55
C PRO A 84 -5.06 25.24 -0.93
N PRO A 85 -4.15 26.04 -0.35
CA PRO A 85 -2.97 25.50 0.29
C PRO A 85 -3.33 24.69 1.55
N ALA A 86 -2.58 23.62 1.81
CA ALA A 86 -2.61 22.85 3.05
C ALA A 86 -1.22 22.85 3.71
N ARG A 87 -1.19 22.81 5.04
CA ARG A 87 0.05 22.63 5.80
C ARG A 87 0.36 21.15 5.98
N VAL A 88 1.65 20.82 6.01
CA VAL A 88 2.12 19.48 6.31
C VAL A 88 2.95 19.49 7.57
N LYS A 89 2.73 18.47 8.41
CA LYS A 89 3.54 18.18 9.60
C LYS A 89 3.97 16.72 9.54
N VAL A 90 5.27 16.47 9.68
CA VAL A 90 5.79 15.11 9.77
C VAL A 90 6.23 14.82 11.19
N LEU A 91 5.73 13.74 11.77
CA LEU A 91 6.07 13.25 13.09
C LEU A 91 6.94 11.99 13.01
N ALA A 92 7.72 11.73 14.07
CA ALA A 92 8.70 10.67 14.06
C ALA A 92 8.06 9.28 13.94
N ALA A 93 7.22 8.89 14.86
CA ALA A 93 6.68 7.53 14.92
C ALA A 93 5.16 7.55 15.06
N ARG A 94 4.50 6.59 14.38
CA ARG A 94 3.05 6.40 14.45
C ARG A 94 2.58 6.17 15.88
N PRO A 95 1.49 6.79 16.30
CA PRO A 95 0.80 6.40 17.53
C PRO A 95 0.21 5.00 17.34
N HIS A 96 0.23 4.21 18.39
CA HIS A 96 -0.37 2.90 18.46
C HIS A 96 -1.42 2.90 19.56
N ALA A 97 -2.63 2.55 19.21
CA ALA A 97 -3.73 2.35 20.15
C ALA A 97 -4.33 0.97 19.93
N GLY A 98 -5.19 0.51 20.85
CA GLY A 98 -5.84 -0.81 20.75
C GLY A 98 -6.67 -1.06 19.49
N TRP A 99 -6.96 0.00 18.71
CA TRP A 99 -7.68 -0.05 17.43
C TRP A 99 -6.77 -0.03 16.19
N GLY A 100 -5.42 0.03 16.34
CA GLY A 100 -4.46 -0.02 15.22
C GLY A 100 -3.47 1.15 15.17
N GLU A 101 -2.73 1.25 14.06
CA GLU A 101 -1.78 2.33 13.78
C GLU A 101 -2.45 3.44 12.97
N LEU A 102 -2.26 4.70 13.38
CA LEU A 102 -2.64 5.86 12.59
C LEU A 102 -1.51 6.20 11.61
N HIS A 103 -1.82 6.18 10.32
CA HIS A 103 -0.83 6.35 9.24
C HIS A 103 -0.69 7.82 8.82
N GLY A 104 -1.80 8.54 8.72
CA GLY A 104 -1.93 9.93 8.38
C GLY A 104 -3.17 10.52 9.07
N LEU A 105 -3.30 11.84 9.03
CA LEU A 105 -4.45 12.55 9.58
C LEU A 105 -4.64 13.87 8.84
N TYR A 106 -5.83 14.07 8.29
CA TYR A 106 -6.27 15.36 7.77
C TYR A 106 -7.17 16.08 8.79
N GLU A 107 -6.82 17.31 9.10
CA GLU A 107 -7.60 18.17 10.00
C GLU A 107 -8.10 19.40 9.24
N THR A 108 -9.41 19.59 9.24
CA THR A 108 -10.03 20.81 8.71
C THR A 108 -9.62 22.04 9.55
N PRO A 109 -9.65 23.26 8.98
CA PRO A 109 -9.31 24.47 9.71
C PRO A 109 -10.14 24.61 10.99
N ARG A 110 -9.49 24.94 12.11
CA ARG A 110 -10.17 25.21 13.39
C ARG A 110 -10.65 26.65 13.49
N ARG A 111 -10.04 27.55 12.72
CA ARG A 111 -10.38 28.99 12.68
C ARG A 111 -10.48 29.47 11.25
N PRO A 112 -11.34 30.46 10.97
CA PRO A 112 -11.39 31.10 9.66
C PRO A 112 -10.00 31.63 9.25
N GLY A 113 -9.56 31.35 8.02
CA GLY A 113 -8.27 31.79 7.49
C GLY A 113 -7.08 30.88 7.81
N GLU A 114 -7.20 29.90 8.69
CA GLU A 114 -6.16 28.88 8.87
C GLU A 114 -6.21 27.87 7.71
N PRO A 115 -5.04 27.48 7.17
CA PRO A 115 -5.01 26.36 6.22
C PRO A 115 -5.23 25.03 6.96
N PRO A 116 -5.87 24.03 6.31
CA PRO A 116 -5.98 22.68 6.86
C PRO A 116 -4.61 22.06 7.08
N LEU A 117 -4.54 21.06 7.96
CA LEU A 117 -3.31 20.40 8.36
C LEU A 117 -3.34 18.93 7.96
N ILE A 118 -2.28 18.49 7.27
CA ILE A 118 -1.98 17.09 7.00
C ILE A 118 -0.86 16.65 7.93
N THR A 119 -1.12 15.70 8.81
CA THR A 119 -0.11 15.10 9.69
C THR A 119 0.27 13.72 9.18
N LEU A 120 1.57 13.46 9.03
CA LEU A 120 2.12 12.20 8.57
C LEU A 120 3.14 11.67 9.58
N TRP A 121 3.33 10.35 9.63
CA TRP A 121 4.34 9.72 10.48
C TRP A 121 5.33 8.94 9.63
N MET A 122 6.62 9.26 9.78
CA MET A 122 7.67 8.68 8.96
C MET A 122 8.19 7.32 9.45
N ARG A 123 7.82 6.90 10.66
CA ARG A 123 8.27 5.63 11.25
C ARG A 123 7.09 4.80 11.75
N THR A 124 7.24 3.47 11.67
CA THR A 124 6.27 2.53 12.21
C THR A 124 6.13 2.69 13.74
N ALA A 125 4.96 2.36 14.29
CA ALA A 125 4.69 2.49 15.73
C ALA A 125 5.60 1.60 16.57
N ARG A 126 5.74 0.33 16.20
CA ARG A 126 6.40 -0.70 16.99
C ARG A 126 7.92 -0.70 16.81
N GLN A 127 8.38 -0.83 15.58
CA GLN A 127 9.80 -1.02 15.26
C GLN A 127 10.58 0.28 15.05
N LYS A 128 9.89 1.44 15.00
CA LYS A 128 10.47 2.76 14.75
C LYS A 128 11.27 2.84 13.42
N ARG A 129 11.01 1.92 12.49
CA ARG A 129 11.64 1.92 11.16
C ARG A 129 11.01 2.98 10.28
N VAL A 130 11.82 3.59 9.43
CA VAL A 130 11.33 4.49 8.38
C VAL A 130 10.39 3.68 7.47
N VAL A 131 9.19 4.21 7.23
CA VAL A 131 8.23 3.55 6.34
C VAL A 131 8.71 3.58 4.90
N ALA A 132 8.39 2.55 4.13
CA ALA A 132 8.72 2.52 2.71
C ALA A 132 8.12 3.74 1.98
N PHE A 133 8.87 4.31 1.04
CA PHE A 133 8.48 5.53 0.31
C PHE A 133 7.07 5.43 -0.31
N ARG A 134 6.75 4.31 -0.97
CA ARG A 134 5.40 4.11 -1.54
C ARG A 134 4.29 4.21 -0.49
N THR A 135 4.52 3.62 0.68
CA THR A 135 3.56 3.67 1.80
C THR A 135 3.41 5.10 2.30
N PHE A 136 4.52 5.85 2.44
CA PHE A 136 4.50 7.24 2.85
C PHE A 136 3.79 8.12 1.82
N LEU A 137 4.11 7.96 0.54
CA LEU A 137 3.47 8.72 -0.55
C LEU A 137 1.97 8.40 -0.66
N ARG A 138 1.58 7.12 -0.58
CA ARG A 138 0.14 6.76 -0.56
C ARG A 138 -0.59 7.38 0.61
N THR A 139 0.00 7.36 1.81
CA THR A 139 -0.60 8.04 2.97
C THR A 139 -0.72 9.55 2.73
N LEU A 140 0.31 10.20 2.18
CA LEU A 140 0.25 11.62 1.83
C LEU A 140 -0.88 11.90 0.84
N LEU A 141 -1.01 11.10 -0.23
CA LEU A 141 -2.06 11.25 -1.23
C LEU A 141 -3.44 10.93 -0.70
N HIS A 142 -3.56 10.01 0.26
CA HIS A 142 -4.78 9.75 1.00
C HIS A 142 -5.27 10.99 1.74
N GLU A 143 -4.39 11.66 2.49
CA GLU A 143 -4.73 12.89 3.19
C GLU A 143 -5.00 14.07 2.24
N VAL A 144 -4.30 14.12 1.09
CA VAL A 144 -4.63 15.04 0.00
C VAL A 144 -6.01 14.71 -0.59
N GLY A 145 -6.41 13.45 -0.66
CA GLY A 145 -7.76 13.02 -1.06
C GLY A 145 -8.84 13.65 -0.17
N HIS A 146 -8.67 13.61 1.15
CA HIS A 146 -9.56 14.29 2.09
C HIS A 146 -9.59 15.80 1.87
N HIS A 147 -8.42 16.41 1.64
CA HIS A 147 -8.32 17.83 1.33
C HIS A 147 -9.12 18.19 0.06
N VAL A 148 -8.98 17.41 -0.99
CA VAL A 148 -9.71 17.57 -2.25
C VAL A 148 -11.22 17.42 -2.06
N ASP A 149 -11.66 16.43 -1.30
CA ASP A 149 -13.08 16.19 -1.03
C ASP A 149 -13.74 17.42 -0.42
N TYR A 150 -13.12 18.03 0.60
CA TYR A 150 -13.66 19.22 1.24
C TYR A 150 -13.53 20.50 0.41
N THR A 151 -12.44 20.67 -0.37
CA THR A 151 -12.11 21.96 -0.98
C THR A 151 -12.49 22.08 -2.45
N LEU A 152 -12.23 21.04 -3.26
CA LEU A 152 -12.51 21.02 -4.70
C LEU A 152 -13.86 20.40 -5.01
N LEU A 153 -14.14 19.23 -4.43
CA LEU A 153 -15.40 18.52 -4.65
C LEU A 153 -16.52 19.10 -3.78
N ARG A 154 -16.15 19.86 -2.73
CA ARG A 154 -17.07 20.54 -1.80
C ARG A 154 -18.07 19.57 -1.17
N LEU A 155 -17.62 18.37 -0.89
CA LEU A 155 -18.38 17.36 -0.17
C LEU A 155 -18.56 17.82 1.29
N GLY A 156 -19.74 17.61 1.84
CA GLY A 156 -20.02 17.99 3.23
C GLY A 156 -19.37 17.07 4.27
N ASP A 157 -18.81 15.95 3.82
CA ASP A 157 -18.03 14.97 4.59
C ASP A 157 -17.11 14.20 3.63
N SER A 158 -16.08 13.55 4.16
CA SER A 158 -15.13 12.77 3.33
C SER A 158 -15.11 11.32 3.78
N PHE A 159 -15.68 10.45 2.97
CA PHE A 159 -15.82 9.03 3.24
C PHE A 159 -14.83 8.20 2.42
N HIS A 160 -14.29 7.15 3.02
CA HIS A 160 -13.47 6.16 2.35
C HIS A 160 -14.32 5.28 1.43
N THR A 161 -14.78 5.84 0.32
CA THR A 161 -15.56 5.14 -0.72
C THR A 161 -14.64 4.44 -1.71
N GLN A 162 -15.19 3.61 -2.59
CA GLN A 162 -14.40 3.06 -3.71
C GLN A 162 -13.92 4.16 -4.64
N GLY A 163 -14.76 5.18 -4.88
CA GLY A 163 -14.38 6.36 -5.67
C GLY A 163 -13.24 7.13 -5.02
N PHE A 164 -13.24 7.29 -3.69
CA PHE A 164 -12.13 7.90 -2.95
C PHE A 164 -10.81 7.15 -3.20
N TYR A 165 -10.79 5.84 -2.99
CA TYR A 165 -9.60 5.03 -3.23
C TYR A 165 -9.19 4.96 -4.70
N ALA A 166 -10.14 5.03 -5.63
CA ALA A 166 -9.84 5.10 -7.05
C ALA A 166 -9.15 6.43 -7.41
N ARG A 167 -9.57 7.57 -6.84
CA ARG A 167 -8.91 8.88 -7.00
C ARG A 167 -7.51 8.87 -6.41
N GLU A 168 -7.34 8.35 -5.19
CA GLU A 168 -6.02 8.19 -4.55
C GLU A 168 -5.08 7.39 -5.46
N SER A 169 -5.53 6.24 -5.94
CA SER A 169 -4.75 5.38 -6.83
C SER A 169 -4.41 6.08 -8.15
N HIS A 170 -5.36 6.82 -8.73
CA HIS A 170 -5.14 7.56 -9.96
C HIS A 170 -4.10 8.68 -9.80
N LEU A 171 -4.11 9.42 -8.67
CA LEU A 171 -3.07 10.39 -8.33
C LEU A 171 -1.70 9.71 -8.17
N PHE A 172 -1.67 8.58 -7.46
CA PHE A 172 -0.45 7.83 -7.22
C PHE A 172 0.22 7.40 -8.54
N HIS A 173 -0.53 6.80 -9.47
CA HIS A 173 0.02 6.30 -10.74
C HIS A 173 0.50 7.43 -11.67
N GLN A 174 -0.08 8.62 -11.58
CA GLN A 174 0.40 9.77 -12.35
C GLN A 174 1.70 10.35 -11.78
N LEU A 175 1.94 10.22 -10.48
CA LEU A 175 3.14 10.71 -9.81
C LEU A 175 4.28 9.70 -9.80
N VAL A 176 3.95 8.42 -9.87
CA VAL A 176 4.91 7.33 -9.87
C VAL A 176 4.90 6.71 -11.27
N THR A 177 5.67 7.34 -12.17
CA THR A 177 5.89 6.80 -13.52
C THR A 177 7.02 5.78 -13.52
N ASP A 178 6.90 4.75 -14.34
CA ASP A 178 7.88 3.64 -14.47
C ASP A 178 9.32 4.09 -14.83
N GLY A 179 9.55 5.39 -15.08
CA GLY A 179 10.86 5.98 -15.41
C GLY A 179 11.45 6.92 -14.33
N GLY A 180 10.80 7.11 -13.21
CA GLY A 180 11.27 7.99 -12.12
C GLY A 180 12.16 7.27 -11.11
N ILE A 181 13.30 7.76 -10.87
CA ILE A 181 14.53 7.39 -10.10
C ILE A 181 14.36 6.56 -8.79
N LEU A 182 13.15 6.16 -8.37
CA LEU A 182 12.94 5.59 -7.03
C LEU A 182 12.05 4.36 -6.98
N MET A 183 11.70 3.84 -8.13
CA MET A 183 10.95 2.59 -8.21
C MET A 183 11.80 1.61 -8.98
N ALA A 184 12.09 0.47 -8.37
CA ALA A 184 12.50 -0.69 -9.13
C ALA A 184 11.52 -0.85 -10.29
N SER A 185 12.00 -0.94 -11.52
CA SER A 185 11.15 -1.21 -12.68
C SER A 185 10.35 -2.49 -12.44
N LEU A 186 9.29 -2.71 -13.17
CA LEU A 186 8.56 -3.97 -13.09
C LEU A 186 9.51 -5.17 -13.30
N GLU A 187 10.49 -5.02 -14.21
CA GLU A 187 11.52 -6.01 -14.47
C GLU A 187 12.43 -6.24 -13.27
N GLU A 188 12.87 -5.17 -12.61
CA GLU A 188 13.68 -5.27 -11.38
C GLU A 188 12.89 -5.89 -10.22
N GLN A 189 11.59 -5.58 -10.10
CA GLN A 189 10.71 -6.19 -9.11
C GLN A 189 10.52 -7.68 -9.37
N MET A 190 10.28 -8.07 -10.62
CA MET A 190 10.20 -9.49 -11.01
C MET A 190 11.53 -10.20 -10.81
N ALA A 191 12.66 -9.58 -11.17
CA ALA A 191 13.99 -10.12 -10.91
C ALA A 191 14.27 -10.24 -9.39
N ARG A 192 13.75 -9.33 -8.56
CA ARG A 192 13.81 -9.47 -7.09
C ARG A 192 13.02 -10.69 -6.61
N MET A 193 11.79 -10.84 -7.08
CA MET A 193 10.93 -12.00 -6.76
C MET A 193 11.58 -13.32 -7.18
N GLU A 194 12.25 -13.35 -8.33
CA GLU A 194 12.95 -14.54 -8.84
C GLU A 194 14.08 -15.01 -7.91
N ARG A 195 14.81 -14.07 -7.29
CA ARG A 195 15.89 -14.39 -6.36
C ARG A 195 15.42 -14.79 -4.96
N THR A 196 14.18 -14.50 -4.58
CA THR A 196 13.68 -14.72 -3.21
C THR A 196 13.87 -16.14 -2.71
N ALA A 197 13.60 -17.14 -3.55
CA ALA A 197 13.73 -18.56 -3.16
C ALA A 197 15.18 -18.94 -2.83
N ASP A 198 16.13 -18.39 -3.58
CA ASP A 198 17.56 -18.63 -3.33
C ASP A 198 18.06 -17.87 -2.11
N ASP A 199 17.59 -16.64 -1.90
CA ASP A 199 17.91 -15.84 -0.72
C ASP A 199 17.38 -16.51 0.56
N LEU A 200 16.17 -17.07 0.54
CA LEU A 200 15.60 -17.84 1.64
C LEU A 200 16.38 -19.12 1.89
N ALA A 201 16.73 -19.87 0.82
CA ALA A 201 17.53 -21.07 0.93
C ALA A 201 18.91 -20.78 1.52
N ALA A 202 19.57 -19.71 1.09
CA ALA A 202 20.85 -19.28 1.63
C ALA A 202 20.77 -18.91 3.12
N ALA A 203 19.67 -18.24 3.52
CA ALA A 203 19.45 -17.79 4.88
C ALA A 203 19.25 -18.95 5.89
N ILE A 204 18.66 -20.07 5.45
CA ILE A 204 18.41 -21.25 6.32
C ILE A 204 19.43 -22.37 6.15
N LYS A 205 20.39 -22.22 5.23
CA LYS A 205 21.40 -23.25 4.95
C LYS A 205 22.19 -23.63 6.19
N GLY A 206 22.15 -24.91 6.55
CA GLY A 206 22.87 -25.45 7.72
C GLY A 206 22.25 -25.07 9.07
N VAL A 207 21.09 -24.41 9.09
CA VAL A 207 20.37 -24.10 10.33
C VAL A 207 19.52 -25.32 10.73
N SER A 208 19.62 -25.76 12.00
CA SER A 208 18.82 -26.87 12.48
C SER A 208 17.33 -26.54 12.56
N GLU A 209 16.48 -27.56 12.43
CA GLU A 209 15.04 -27.42 12.56
C GLU A 209 14.61 -26.83 13.92
N VAL A 210 15.34 -27.18 14.98
CA VAL A 210 15.14 -26.58 16.31
C VAL A 210 15.39 -25.08 16.31
N ALA A 211 16.48 -24.63 15.67
CA ALA A 211 16.80 -23.21 15.57
C ALA A 211 15.80 -22.46 14.68
N LEU A 212 15.34 -23.06 13.58
CA LEU A 212 14.30 -22.51 12.69
C LEU A 212 12.96 -22.34 13.40
N SER A 213 12.63 -23.24 14.35
CA SER A 213 11.38 -23.22 15.10
C SER A 213 11.41 -22.29 16.30
N LYS A 214 12.60 -21.82 16.72
CA LYS A 214 12.73 -20.96 17.90
C LYS A 214 12.20 -19.55 17.61
N ARG A 215 11.18 -19.12 18.37
CA ARG A 215 10.68 -17.75 18.36
C ARG A 215 11.62 -16.83 19.14
N PRO A 216 11.88 -15.61 18.67
CA PRO A 216 12.65 -14.60 19.43
C PRO A 216 11.99 -14.23 20.76
N ASP A 217 10.67 -14.10 20.75
CA ASP A 217 9.80 -13.85 21.91
C ASP A 217 8.41 -14.48 21.69
N GLU A 218 7.51 -14.37 22.67
CA GLU A 218 6.16 -14.94 22.62
C GLU A 218 5.26 -14.35 21.52
N LYS A 219 5.57 -13.14 21.05
CA LYS A 219 4.76 -12.38 20.08
C LYS A 219 5.34 -12.34 18.67
N SER A 220 6.57 -12.80 18.51
CA SER A 220 7.29 -12.73 17.25
C SER A 220 7.39 -14.11 16.61
N TRP A 221 7.27 -14.15 15.30
CA TRP A 221 7.38 -15.39 14.55
C TRP A 221 8.81 -15.92 14.53
N SER A 222 8.93 -17.23 14.52
CA SER A 222 10.18 -17.94 14.23
C SER A 222 10.53 -17.82 12.74
N ALA A 223 11.77 -18.17 12.40
CA ALA A 223 12.22 -18.22 11.02
C ALA A 223 11.36 -19.16 10.15
N LYS A 224 10.96 -20.30 10.70
CA LYS A 224 10.05 -21.26 10.05
C LYS A 224 8.68 -20.67 9.79
N GLU A 225 8.09 -19.98 10.76
CA GLU A 225 6.78 -19.35 10.59
C GLU A 225 6.80 -18.26 9.50
N ALA A 226 7.86 -17.45 9.47
CA ALA A 226 8.06 -16.47 8.40
C ALA A 226 8.16 -17.14 7.02
N LEU A 227 8.87 -18.25 6.91
CA LEU A 227 9.00 -19.02 5.67
C LEU A 227 7.66 -19.63 5.21
N CYS A 228 6.91 -20.25 6.14
CA CYS A 228 5.58 -20.79 5.84
C CYS A 228 4.61 -19.70 5.41
N HIS A 229 4.71 -18.50 6.02
CA HIS A 229 3.90 -17.36 5.63
C HIS A 229 4.20 -16.90 4.20
N VAL A 230 5.47 -16.80 3.82
CA VAL A 230 5.85 -16.42 2.45
C VAL A 230 5.30 -17.43 1.44
N ARG A 231 5.40 -18.74 1.72
CA ARG A 231 4.81 -19.82 0.92
C ARG A 231 3.31 -19.64 0.70
N ASP A 232 2.56 -19.37 1.76
CA ASP A 232 1.09 -19.30 1.70
C ASP A 232 0.59 -17.98 1.13
N THR A 233 1.37 -16.92 1.33
CA THR A 233 1.08 -15.62 0.72
C THR A 233 1.27 -15.68 -0.80
N GLU A 234 2.24 -16.45 -1.30
CA GLU A 234 2.45 -16.68 -2.73
C GLU A 234 1.19 -17.27 -3.40
N GLU A 235 0.59 -18.28 -2.79
CA GLU A 235 -0.66 -18.87 -3.26
C GLU A 235 -1.80 -17.84 -3.31
N SER A 236 -1.91 -17.03 -2.27
CA SER A 236 -2.91 -15.97 -2.20
C SER A 236 -2.73 -14.90 -3.29
N PHE A 237 -1.50 -14.53 -3.61
CA PHE A 237 -1.23 -13.58 -4.70
C PHE A 237 -1.56 -14.18 -6.07
N MET A 238 -1.19 -15.42 -6.33
CA MET A 238 -1.52 -16.09 -7.58
C MET A 238 -3.04 -16.13 -7.81
N LEU A 239 -3.80 -16.48 -6.77
CA LEU A 239 -5.27 -16.46 -6.82
C LEU A 239 -5.80 -15.05 -7.15
N ARG A 240 -5.21 -13.99 -6.56
CA ARG A 240 -5.60 -12.61 -6.86
C ARG A 240 -5.32 -12.24 -8.32
N PHE A 241 -4.17 -12.62 -8.87
CA PHE A 241 -3.86 -12.38 -10.28
C PHE A 241 -4.87 -13.07 -11.21
N GLN A 242 -5.18 -14.33 -10.96
CA GLN A 242 -6.18 -15.08 -11.73
C GLN A 242 -7.55 -14.39 -11.64
N THR A 243 -7.98 -14.03 -10.43
CA THR A 243 -9.26 -13.33 -10.22
C THR A 243 -9.32 -11.99 -10.96
N ILE A 244 -8.22 -11.22 -10.99
CA ILE A 244 -8.14 -9.95 -11.75
C ILE A 244 -8.26 -10.19 -13.26
N MET A 245 -7.78 -11.33 -13.77
CA MET A 245 -7.93 -11.66 -15.19
C MET A 245 -9.36 -12.06 -15.54
N GLU A 246 -10.07 -12.70 -14.64
CA GLU A 246 -11.42 -13.22 -14.85
C GLU A 246 -12.53 -12.20 -14.54
N MET A 247 -12.29 -11.28 -13.59
CA MET A 247 -13.31 -10.35 -13.10
C MET A 247 -12.87 -8.89 -13.25
N ASP A 248 -13.83 -7.99 -13.41
CA ASP A 248 -13.59 -6.55 -13.37
C ASP A 248 -13.64 -6.04 -11.93
N GLU A 249 -12.56 -5.38 -11.49
CA GLU A 249 -12.41 -4.74 -10.18
C GLU A 249 -12.82 -5.67 -8.99
N PRO A 250 -12.34 -6.92 -8.92
CA PRO A 250 -12.67 -7.82 -7.82
C PRO A 250 -12.25 -7.24 -6.47
N ARG A 251 -12.96 -7.62 -5.41
CA ARG A 251 -12.66 -7.19 -4.04
C ARG A 251 -11.83 -8.21 -3.31
N PHE A 252 -10.74 -7.75 -2.68
CA PHE A 252 -9.86 -8.58 -1.89
C PHE A 252 -9.93 -8.21 -0.41
N LEU A 253 -10.21 -9.20 0.42
CA LEU A 253 -10.13 -9.06 1.86
C LEU A 253 -8.66 -9.11 2.31
N PRO A 254 -8.31 -8.40 3.40
CA PRO A 254 -6.99 -8.54 4.01
C PRO A 254 -6.85 -9.96 4.56
N ALA A 255 -5.67 -10.55 4.39
CA ALA A 255 -5.31 -11.75 5.11
C ALA A 255 -5.03 -11.42 6.57
N ASP A 256 -5.36 -12.35 7.46
CA ASP A 256 -4.92 -12.34 8.86
C ASP A 256 -3.76 -13.34 8.98
N PRO A 257 -2.51 -12.86 9.00
CA PRO A 257 -1.34 -13.74 8.99
C PRO A 257 -1.18 -14.55 10.28
N ASP A 258 -1.58 -14.01 11.44
CA ASP A 258 -1.47 -14.71 12.71
C ASP A 258 -2.51 -15.84 12.83
N ARG A 259 -3.70 -15.58 12.28
CA ARG A 259 -4.73 -16.61 12.13
C ARG A 259 -4.24 -17.72 11.20
N TRP A 260 -3.63 -17.40 10.05
CA TRP A 260 -3.06 -18.41 9.15
C TRP A 260 -1.96 -19.23 9.84
N ALA A 261 -1.05 -18.58 10.58
CA ALA A 261 0.02 -19.27 11.30
C ALA A 261 -0.53 -20.30 12.28
N THR A 262 -1.66 -19.99 12.94
CA THR A 262 -2.34 -20.86 13.89
C THR A 262 -3.10 -21.97 13.17
N GLU A 263 -3.98 -21.65 12.25
CA GLU A 263 -4.85 -22.61 11.55
C GLU A 263 -4.06 -23.59 10.70
N ARG A 264 -3.01 -23.12 10.02
CA ARG A 264 -2.13 -23.95 9.19
C ARG A 264 -0.95 -24.54 9.95
N GLN A 265 -0.89 -24.35 11.28
CA GLN A 265 0.07 -24.95 12.20
C GLN A 265 1.54 -24.78 11.74
N TYR A 266 1.97 -23.56 11.39
CA TYR A 266 3.28 -23.27 10.83
C TYR A 266 4.45 -23.85 11.63
N GLN A 267 4.33 -23.91 12.95
CA GLN A 267 5.36 -24.50 13.82
C GLN A 267 5.54 -26.03 13.63
N ARG A 268 4.54 -26.71 13.07
CA ARG A 268 4.59 -28.15 12.80
C ARG A 268 4.99 -28.48 11.36
N ASN A 269 5.11 -27.48 10.49
CA ASN A 269 5.58 -27.68 9.12
C ASN A 269 7.07 -27.92 9.10
N ASP A 270 7.56 -28.67 8.11
CA ASP A 270 8.98 -28.77 7.79
C ASP A 270 9.43 -27.55 6.98
N ALA A 271 10.56 -26.96 7.35
CA ALA A 271 11.06 -25.75 6.70
C ALA A 271 11.58 -26.01 5.27
N GLY A 272 12.16 -27.18 5.04
CA GLY A 272 12.65 -27.60 3.71
C GLY A 272 11.49 -27.80 2.75
N GLU A 273 10.44 -28.50 3.17
CA GLU A 273 9.20 -28.68 2.40
C GLU A 273 8.49 -27.34 2.11
N ALA A 274 8.45 -26.44 3.12
CA ALA A 274 7.87 -25.11 2.92
C ALA A 274 8.64 -24.30 1.88
N LEU A 275 9.97 -24.34 1.89
CA LEU A 275 10.82 -23.68 0.90
C LEU A 275 10.63 -24.30 -0.49
N ALA A 276 10.59 -25.62 -0.59
CA ALA A 276 10.37 -26.31 -1.86
C ALA A 276 9.02 -25.95 -2.48
N ALA A 277 7.96 -25.95 -1.66
CA ALA A 277 6.62 -25.55 -2.11
C ALA A 277 6.57 -24.07 -2.51
N PHE A 278 7.24 -23.16 -1.77
CA PHE A 278 7.35 -21.76 -2.15
C PHE A 278 8.03 -21.61 -3.53
N ARG A 279 9.14 -22.32 -3.77
CA ARG A 279 9.87 -22.27 -5.05
C ARG A 279 8.98 -22.64 -6.22
N VAL A 280 8.26 -23.75 -6.12
CA VAL A 280 7.33 -24.20 -7.16
C VAL A 280 6.25 -23.14 -7.43
N ARG A 281 5.60 -22.64 -6.39
CA ARG A 281 4.55 -21.62 -6.52
C ARG A 281 5.08 -20.32 -7.13
N ARG A 282 6.29 -19.89 -6.73
CA ARG A 282 6.95 -18.70 -7.27
C ARG A 282 7.24 -18.84 -8.76
N ASP A 283 7.72 -20.00 -9.21
CA ASP A 283 7.99 -20.27 -10.62
C ASP A 283 6.69 -20.21 -11.42
N GLU A 284 5.59 -20.74 -10.89
CA GLU A 284 4.26 -20.66 -11.52
C GLU A 284 3.77 -19.21 -11.62
N THR A 285 3.92 -18.41 -10.53
CA THR A 285 3.55 -17.00 -10.54
C THR A 285 4.36 -16.20 -11.55
N LEU A 286 5.68 -16.38 -11.58
CA LEU A 286 6.55 -15.69 -12.54
C LEU A 286 6.23 -16.09 -13.98
N LYS A 287 5.95 -17.38 -14.23
CA LYS A 287 5.50 -17.85 -15.54
C LYS A 287 4.19 -17.18 -15.96
N PHE A 288 3.22 -17.12 -15.05
CA PHE A 288 1.94 -16.44 -15.29
C PHE A 288 2.13 -14.96 -15.63
N LEU A 289 2.90 -14.24 -14.82
CA LEU A 289 3.16 -12.81 -15.00
C LEU A 289 3.88 -12.52 -16.33
N ARG A 290 4.86 -13.34 -16.71
CA ARG A 290 5.58 -13.21 -17.99
C ARG A 290 4.68 -13.48 -19.21
N GLY A 291 3.60 -14.21 -19.03
CA GLY A 291 2.59 -14.47 -20.08
C GLY A 291 1.56 -13.34 -20.25
N LEU A 292 1.57 -12.32 -19.40
CA LEU A 292 0.62 -11.22 -19.48
C LEU A 292 0.93 -10.27 -20.64
N ARG A 293 -0.11 -9.83 -21.34
CA ARG A 293 -0.02 -8.76 -22.35
C ARG A 293 0.01 -7.39 -21.67
N THR A 294 0.45 -6.35 -22.39
CA THR A 294 0.61 -4.98 -21.86
C THR A 294 -0.66 -4.45 -21.20
N GLU A 295 -1.83 -4.69 -21.78
CA GLU A 295 -3.12 -4.23 -21.25
C GLU A 295 -3.51 -4.91 -19.93
N HIS A 296 -3.01 -6.10 -19.65
CA HIS A 296 -3.32 -6.83 -18.41
C HIS A 296 -2.67 -6.20 -17.18
N TRP A 297 -1.55 -5.50 -17.37
CA TRP A 297 -0.81 -4.89 -16.25
C TRP A 297 -1.56 -3.77 -15.55
N GLU A 298 -2.48 -3.10 -16.25
CA GLU A 298 -3.32 -2.03 -15.71
C GLU A 298 -4.65 -2.55 -15.13
N ARG A 299 -4.98 -3.82 -15.38
CA ARG A 299 -6.11 -4.46 -14.68
C ARG A 299 -5.82 -4.51 -13.20
N GLY A 300 -6.86 -4.51 -12.37
CA GLY A 300 -6.68 -4.48 -10.93
C GLY A 300 -7.92 -4.92 -10.17
N GLY A 301 -7.86 -4.75 -8.87
CA GLY A 301 -8.95 -5.01 -7.94
C GLY A 301 -8.88 -4.11 -6.73
N VAL A 302 -9.90 -4.13 -5.89
CA VAL A 302 -10.03 -3.28 -4.71
C VAL A 302 -9.62 -4.05 -3.45
N HIS A 303 -8.46 -3.72 -2.91
CA HIS A 303 -8.00 -4.24 -1.63
C HIS A 303 -8.65 -3.46 -0.48
N ALA A 304 -9.22 -4.14 0.51
CA ALA A 304 -10.03 -3.50 1.57
C ALA A 304 -9.29 -2.42 2.37
N THR A 305 -7.95 -2.52 2.51
CA THR A 305 -7.15 -1.56 3.29
C THR A 305 -6.18 -0.73 2.44
N ARG A 306 -6.00 -1.05 1.14
CA ARG A 306 -5.04 -0.39 0.25
C ARG A 306 -5.71 0.30 -0.94
N GLY A 307 -7.04 0.19 -1.07
CA GLY A 307 -7.78 0.72 -2.20
C GLY A 307 -7.57 -0.08 -3.48
N ARG A 308 -7.78 0.57 -4.63
CA ARG A 308 -7.54 -0.04 -5.93
C ARG A 308 -6.06 -0.31 -6.14
N MET A 309 -5.74 -1.54 -6.55
CA MET A 309 -4.38 -1.98 -6.88
C MET A 309 -4.39 -2.66 -8.25
N THR A 310 -3.47 -2.27 -9.11
CA THR A 310 -3.22 -2.93 -10.40
C THR A 310 -2.38 -4.19 -10.22
N VAL A 311 -2.26 -5.01 -11.27
CA VAL A 311 -1.31 -6.14 -11.29
C VAL A 311 0.12 -5.67 -10.98
N LYS A 312 0.55 -4.53 -11.57
CA LYS A 312 1.86 -3.93 -11.27
C LYS A 312 2.02 -3.60 -9.78
N ASP A 313 0.98 -3.03 -9.15
CA ASP A 313 1.02 -2.72 -7.72
C ASP A 313 1.14 -3.98 -6.86
N PHE A 314 0.47 -5.06 -7.24
CA PHE A 314 0.59 -6.34 -6.54
C PHE A 314 1.98 -6.95 -6.70
N VAL A 315 2.62 -6.88 -7.88
CA VAL A 315 4.02 -7.32 -8.08
C VAL A 315 4.97 -6.51 -7.19
N GLY A 316 4.82 -5.18 -7.15
CA GLY A 316 5.60 -4.35 -6.25
C GLY A 316 5.37 -4.67 -4.77
N LEU A 317 4.13 -5.02 -4.39
CA LEU A 317 3.81 -5.44 -3.04
C LEU A 317 4.46 -6.80 -2.71
N MET A 318 4.49 -7.74 -3.65
CA MET A 318 5.15 -9.04 -3.47
C MET A 318 6.65 -8.89 -3.27
N ALA A 319 7.34 -8.13 -4.12
CA ALA A 319 8.78 -7.88 -3.98
C ALA A 319 9.13 -7.24 -2.63
N TRP A 320 8.34 -6.25 -2.20
CA TRP A 320 8.48 -5.65 -0.88
C TRP A 320 8.19 -6.63 0.26
N HIS A 321 7.17 -7.46 0.14
CA HIS A 321 6.79 -8.49 1.12
C HIS A 321 7.90 -9.52 1.30
N ASP A 322 8.50 -9.95 0.21
CA ASP A 322 9.63 -10.88 0.19
C ASP A 322 10.82 -10.32 0.99
N ASP A 323 11.21 -9.07 0.74
CA ASP A 323 12.31 -8.40 1.45
C ASP A 323 12.04 -8.31 2.95
N ASN A 324 10.81 -7.95 3.33
CA ASN A 324 10.45 -7.83 4.75
C ASN A 324 10.50 -9.17 5.49
N HIS A 325 9.99 -10.23 4.86
CA HIS A 325 9.99 -11.55 5.51
C HIS A 325 11.34 -12.25 5.47
N LEU A 326 12.17 -12.01 4.45
CA LEU A 326 13.57 -12.43 4.46
C LEU A 326 14.35 -11.74 5.60
N ASP A 327 14.15 -10.45 5.81
CA ASP A 327 14.75 -9.73 6.94
C ASP A 327 14.19 -10.23 8.29
N GLN A 328 12.87 -10.46 8.39
CA GLN A 328 12.26 -11.03 9.59
C GLN A 328 12.83 -12.42 9.92
N LEU A 329 12.97 -13.30 8.93
CA LEU A 329 13.56 -14.61 9.07
C LEU A 329 15.00 -14.50 9.59
N LYS A 330 15.82 -13.64 8.98
CA LYS A 330 17.22 -13.41 9.42
C LYS A 330 17.29 -12.87 10.84
N ARG A 331 16.40 -11.96 11.23
CA ARG A 331 16.33 -11.44 12.61
C ARG A 331 15.89 -12.52 13.60
N ALA A 332 14.89 -13.32 13.25
CA ALA A 332 14.44 -14.43 14.10
C ALA A 332 15.58 -15.41 14.41
N LEU A 333 16.42 -15.75 13.42
CA LEU A 333 17.61 -16.59 13.60
C LEU A 333 18.66 -15.96 14.53
N GLN A 334 18.67 -14.63 14.64
CA GLN A 334 19.54 -13.89 15.57
C GLN A 334 18.91 -13.70 16.96
N GLY A 335 17.72 -14.26 17.21
CA GLY A 335 16.97 -14.04 18.45
C GLY A 335 16.41 -12.63 18.59
N LYS A 336 16.24 -11.90 17.46
CA LYS A 336 15.69 -10.53 17.43
C LYS A 336 14.24 -10.55 16.91
N PRO A 337 13.31 -9.79 17.53
CA PRO A 337 11.92 -9.69 17.07
C PRO A 337 11.76 -8.99 15.74
#